data_077e5dda6d9e05776eab5d10fa8a316a
#
_entry.id   077e5dda6d9e05776eab5d10fa8a316a
#
_cell.length_a   1.000
_cell.length_b   1.000
_cell.length_c   1.000
_cell.angle_alpha   90.00
_cell.angle_beta   90.00
_cell.angle_gamma   90.00
#
_symmetry.space_group_name_H-M   'P 1'
#
loop_
_entity.id
_entity.type
_entity.pdbx_description
1 polymer ?
#
loop_
_entity_poly.entity_id
_entity_poly.type
_entity_poly.pdbx_seq_one_letter_code
_entity_poly.pdbx_strand_id
1 'polypeptide(L)'
;NDAHPELSDKPNRADPWARHGGDLQGIIDHLDYIESLGVTAIWNTPVVEDNDPEGSYHMYAASDVYQIDRRFGTNQIYKKLAVEMRKRNMKLIMDYVVNHWSLEHYMIKDLPSTDWINQWDSFTPSNHAKEIFTDPYAAEVDIKGMVNGWFVKTMPDLNQKQPQLLKYLTQNAIWWIEYADLSGLRVDTYPYNSRDEVTKWSKAIMDEYPNFSIVAESWVMNPVHLSYWQKDSPVAALSGFNSHVTHVKDFALYAAVHEAYNGQTPWWDQKMNKIYKVFQNDFLYDNPNNLMVFLENHDTTRINEITADIGDFKIVTTLIATVRGVPQTYYGTEIGMQGLKENGDADLRRDFPGGWQEDKRSAFTESGRTESEKMYYDFTSQVFNWRKNEPVIHYGNTMHYSPKNEVYTYFRFTKDKTIMVVLNANKEAQTLDFSRFVERIGSVKSGKDVFTETEISLTKPLTVSAKSIKIISFKTPQI
;
A
#
# COMPACT_ATOMS: atom_id res chain seq x y z
N ASN A 1 13.21 -25.10 -1.63
CA ASN A 1 12.89 -24.70 -2.99
C ASN A 1 13.78 -25.33 -4.06
N ASP A 2 14.74 -26.19 -3.69
CA ASP A 2 15.52 -26.98 -4.64
C ASP A 2 14.76 -28.20 -5.17
N ALA A 3 13.53 -28.41 -4.72
CA ALA A 3 12.72 -29.55 -5.09
C ALA A 3 12.20 -29.51 -6.54
N HIS A 4 12.32 -28.36 -7.21
CA HIS A 4 11.84 -28.12 -8.57
C HIS A 4 12.95 -27.66 -9.51
N PRO A 5 13.90 -28.55 -9.86
CA PRO A 5 15.06 -28.20 -10.68
C PRO A 5 14.70 -27.85 -12.15
N GLU A 6 13.48 -28.15 -12.56
CA GLU A 6 12.93 -27.82 -13.87
C GLU A 6 12.50 -26.36 -14.01
N LEU A 7 12.34 -25.62 -12.89
CA LEU A 7 12.00 -24.20 -12.90
C LEU A 7 13.26 -23.34 -13.07
N SER A 8 13.08 -22.20 -13.73
CA SER A 8 14.10 -21.17 -13.84
C SER A 8 14.43 -20.53 -12.46
N ASP A 9 15.53 -19.82 -12.35
CA ASP A 9 15.93 -19.06 -11.17
C ASP A 9 15.97 -19.88 -9.86
N LYS A 10 17.06 -20.64 -9.69
CA LYS A 10 17.32 -21.35 -8.44
C LYS A 10 17.62 -20.39 -7.28
N PRO A 11 17.27 -20.73 -6.05
CA PRO A 11 17.60 -19.92 -4.88
C PRO A 11 19.11 -19.65 -4.77
N ASN A 12 19.47 -18.38 -4.62
CA ASN A 12 20.86 -17.94 -4.42
C ASN A 12 20.89 -16.67 -3.55
N ARG A 13 21.02 -16.81 -2.23
CA ARG A 13 21.11 -15.67 -1.29
C ARG A 13 22.33 -14.77 -1.49
N ALA A 14 23.37 -15.26 -2.19
CA ALA A 14 24.55 -14.45 -2.46
C ALA A 14 24.34 -13.43 -3.59
N ASP A 15 23.32 -13.62 -4.41
CA ASP A 15 22.94 -12.73 -5.49
C ASP A 15 21.67 -11.97 -5.11
N PRO A 16 21.74 -10.65 -4.87
CA PRO A 16 20.58 -9.87 -4.44
C PRO A 16 19.46 -9.79 -5.49
N TRP A 17 19.72 -10.17 -6.75
CA TRP A 17 18.76 -10.22 -7.84
C TRP A 17 18.17 -11.62 -8.08
N ALA A 18 18.64 -12.62 -7.35
CA ALA A 18 18.09 -13.96 -7.42
C ALA A 18 16.95 -14.18 -6.43
N ARG A 19 16.30 -15.31 -6.55
CA ARG A 19 15.39 -15.80 -5.51
C ARG A 19 16.19 -16.19 -4.28
N HIS A 20 15.78 -15.74 -3.10
CA HIS A 20 16.46 -16.11 -1.86
C HIS A 20 15.83 -17.33 -1.18
N GLY A 21 14.64 -17.71 -1.58
CA GLY A 21 13.79 -18.70 -0.93
C GLY A 21 12.70 -18.00 -0.11
N GLY A 22 12.31 -18.63 0.99
CA GLY A 22 11.09 -18.25 1.69
C GLY A 22 9.86 -18.84 0.98
N ASP A 23 8.80 -19.05 1.73
CA ASP A 23 7.61 -19.69 1.21
C ASP A 23 6.35 -19.38 2.04
N LEU A 24 5.21 -19.88 1.58
CA LEU A 24 3.92 -19.67 2.24
C LEU A 24 3.83 -20.34 3.62
N GLN A 25 4.55 -21.45 3.83
CA GLN A 25 4.60 -22.09 5.15
C GLN A 25 5.36 -21.19 6.13
N GLY A 26 6.45 -20.55 5.70
CA GLY A 26 7.20 -19.59 6.52
C GLY A 26 6.33 -18.41 6.97
N ILE A 27 5.44 -17.93 6.11
CA ILE A 27 4.47 -16.89 6.51
C ILE A 27 3.51 -17.45 7.58
N ILE A 28 2.99 -18.68 7.39
CA ILE A 28 2.10 -19.31 8.36
C ILE A 28 2.79 -19.45 9.72
N ASP A 29 4.05 -19.86 9.73
CA ASP A 29 4.84 -20.08 10.95
C ASP A 29 5.15 -18.77 11.70
N HIS A 30 5.08 -17.62 11.01
CA HIS A 30 5.33 -16.29 11.58
C HIS A 30 4.06 -15.42 11.75
N LEU A 31 2.86 -16.00 11.62
CA LEU A 31 1.60 -15.25 11.78
C LEU A 31 1.46 -14.61 13.16
N ASP A 32 1.99 -15.21 14.21
CA ASP A 32 1.95 -14.63 15.56
C ASP A 32 2.76 -13.33 15.65
N TYR A 33 3.93 -13.31 14.98
CA TYR A 33 4.73 -12.07 14.86
C TYR A 33 3.96 -11.00 14.09
N ILE A 34 3.37 -11.36 12.94
CA ILE A 34 2.63 -10.43 12.08
C ILE A 34 1.40 -9.89 12.81
N GLU A 35 0.66 -10.75 13.53
CA GLU A 35 -0.49 -10.34 14.33
C GLU A 35 -0.09 -9.38 15.44
N SER A 36 1.07 -9.60 16.09
CA SER A 36 1.57 -8.76 17.19
C SER A 36 1.86 -7.32 16.78
N LEU A 37 2.05 -7.05 15.48
CA LEU A 37 2.17 -5.70 14.93
C LEU A 37 0.83 -4.94 14.87
N GLY A 38 -0.30 -5.62 15.10
CA GLY A 38 -1.63 -5.00 15.03
C GLY A 38 -2.19 -4.88 13.60
N VAL A 39 -1.56 -5.52 12.62
CA VAL A 39 -2.06 -5.57 11.24
C VAL A 39 -3.28 -6.50 11.12
N THR A 40 -4.15 -6.22 10.15
CA THR A 40 -5.41 -6.94 9.96
C THR A 40 -5.53 -7.60 8.59
N ALA A 41 -4.56 -7.41 7.71
CA ALA A 41 -4.50 -8.05 6.42
C ALA A 41 -3.05 -8.23 5.97
N ILE A 42 -2.81 -9.28 5.17
CA ILE A 42 -1.56 -9.48 4.44
C ILE A 42 -1.87 -9.37 2.95
N TRP A 43 -1.07 -8.60 2.25
CA TRP A 43 -0.93 -8.60 0.81
C TRP A 43 0.45 -9.16 0.47
N ASN A 44 0.49 -10.32 -0.18
CA ASN A 44 1.71 -10.86 -0.78
C ASN A 44 1.91 -10.23 -2.16
N THR A 45 3.14 -9.96 -2.58
CA THR A 45 3.47 -9.84 -4.01
C THR A 45 3.01 -11.10 -4.74
N PRO A 46 2.93 -11.12 -6.10
CA PRO A 46 2.33 -12.26 -6.79
C PRO A 46 2.88 -13.60 -6.34
N VAL A 47 1.99 -14.56 -6.13
CA VAL A 47 2.32 -15.90 -5.64
C VAL A 47 2.06 -16.99 -6.67
N VAL A 48 1.44 -16.64 -7.81
CA VAL A 48 1.24 -17.58 -8.92
C VAL A 48 2.56 -17.91 -9.60
N GLU A 49 2.63 -19.06 -10.30
CA GLU A 49 3.88 -19.53 -10.89
C GLU A 49 4.44 -18.55 -11.91
N ASP A 50 5.70 -18.21 -11.72
CA ASP A 50 6.50 -17.36 -12.60
C ASP A 50 7.77 -18.11 -12.99
N ASN A 51 7.81 -18.64 -14.20
CA ASN A 51 8.95 -19.38 -14.75
C ASN A 51 9.67 -18.59 -15.85
N ASP A 52 9.62 -17.25 -15.81
CA ASP A 52 10.39 -16.40 -16.72
C ASP A 52 11.90 -16.67 -16.53
N PRO A 53 12.66 -16.91 -17.60
CA PRO A 53 14.09 -17.19 -17.50
C PRO A 53 14.93 -15.95 -17.18
N GLU A 54 14.37 -14.75 -17.33
CA GLU A 54 15.08 -13.48 -17.12
C GLU A 54 14.49 -12.72 -15.91
N GLY A 55 14.85 -13.12 -14.68
CA GLY A 55 14.53 -12.35 -13.49
C GLY A 55 13.16 -12.64 -12.86
N SER A 56 12.77 -13.91 -12.78
CA SER A 56 11.47 -14.33 -12.24
C SER A 56 11.29 -14.08 -10.72
N TYR A 57 12.32 -13.62 -10.01
CA TYR A 57 12.29 -13.40 -8.57
C TYR A 57 11.20 -12.41 -8.12
N HIS A 58 10.79 -11.51 -9.00
CA HIS A 58 9.77 -10.49 -8.70
C HIS A 58 8.33 -11.02 -8.80
N MET A 59 8.09 -12.14 -9.50
CA MET A 59 6.82 -12.86 -9.62
C MET A 59 5.73 -12.16 -10.46
N TYR A 60 6.03 -11.09 -11.17
CA TYR A 60 5.04 -10.37 -11.99
C TYR A 60 4.86 -10.92 -13.41
N ALA A 61 5.67 -11.90 -13.82
CA ALA A 61 5.60 -12.55 -15.14
C ALA A 61 4.99 -13.95 -15.04
N ALA A 62 3.68 -14.03 -14.81
CA ALA A 62 2.99 -15.30 -14.59
C ALA A 62 3.12 -16.26 -15.78
N SER A 63 3.55 -17.50 -15.50
CA SER A 63 3.57 -18.62 -16.45
C SER A 63 2.38 -19.57 -16.28
N ASP A 64 1.75 -19.58 -15.11
CA ASP A 64 0.47 -20.25 -14.85
C ASP A 64 -0.32 -19.48 -13.79
N VAL A 65 -1.47 -18.94 -14.19
CA VAL A 65 -2.32 -18.10 -13.32
C VAL A 65 -3.29 -18.91 -12.43
N TYR A 66 -3.34 -20.24 -12.55
CA TYR A 66 -4.14 -21.12 -11.71
C TYR A 66 -3.33 -21.93 -10.69
N GLN A 67 -2.00 -21.77 -10.70
CA GLN A 67 -1.12 -22.52 -9.83
C GLN A 67 -0.26 -21.56 -9.00
N ILE A 68 -0.21 -21.81 -7.69
CA ILE A 68 0.78 -21.20 -6.82
C ILE A 68 2.17 -21.67 -7.25
N ASP A 69 3.13 -20.78 -7.27
CA ASP A 69 4.53 -21.11 -7.60
C ASP A 69 5.01 -22.26 -6.70
N ARG A 70 5.44 -23.34 -7.36
CA ARG A 70 5.85 -24.57 -6.68
C ARG A 70 7.02 -24.35 -5.71
N ARG A 71 7.78 -23.28 -5.90
CA ARG A 71 8.86 -22.87 -4.99
C ARG A 71 8.34 -22.24 -3.70
N PHE A 72 7.10 -21.69 -3.71
CA PHE A 72 6.42 -21.16 -2.53
C PHE A 72 5.50 -22.16 -1.85
N GLY A 73 5.14 -23.23 -2.54
CA GLY A 73 4.25 -24.26 -2.02
C GLY A 73 3.20 -24.71 -3.03
N THR A 74 1.97 -24.85 -2.59
CA THR A 74 0.85 -25.35 -3.39
C THR A 74 -0.39 -24.49 -3.20
N ASN A 75 -1.38 -24.66 -4.07
CA ASN A 75 -2.70 -24.05 -3.90
C ASN A 75 -3.32 -24.37 -2.51
N GLN A 76 -3.11 -25.60 -2.02
CA GLN A 76 -3.60 -26.02 -0.72
C GLN A 76 -2.93 -25.26 0.43
N ILE A 77 -1.62 -24.98 0.34
CA ILE A 77 -0.90 -24.19 1.34
C ILE A 77 -1.38 -22.73 1.31
N TYR A 78 -1.63 -22.18 0.13
CA TYR A 78 -2.18 -20.82 0.02
C TYR A 78 -3.59 -20.72 0.66
N LYS A 79 -4.45 -21.70 0.38
CA LYS A 79 -5.75 -21.82 1.08
C LYS A 79 -5.57 -21.97 2.59
N LYS A 80 -4.60 -22.78 3.04
CA LYS A 80 -4.28 -22.95 4.46
C LYS A 80 -3.85 -21.62 5.09
N LEU A 81 -3.02 -20.82 4.41
CA LEU A 81 -2.64 -19.48 4.87
C LEU A 81 -3.88 -18.62 5.14
N ALA A 82 -4.82 -18.56 4.20
CA ALA A 82 -6.06 -17.80 4.39
C ALA A 82 -6.87 -18.28 5.61
N VAL A 83 -6.96 -19.60 5.82
CA VAL A 83 -7.65 -20.19 6.98
C VAL A 83 -6.95 -19.81 8.29
N GLU A 84 -5.61 -19.92 8.37
CA GLU A 84 -4.86 -19.59 9.58
C GLU A 84 -4.91 -18.09 9.91
N MET A 85 -4.89 -17.23 8.87
CA MET A 85 -5.09 -15.79 9.02
C MET A 85 -6.49 -15.46 9.56
N ARG A 86 -7.52 -16.13 9.04
CA ARG A 86 -8.90 -15.89 9.48
C ARG A 86 -9.13 -16.25 10.94
N LYS A 87 -8.50 -17.31 11.46
CA LYS A 87 -8.52 -17.66 12.90
C LYS A 87 -8.01 -16.49 13.78
N ARG A 88 -7.18 -15.60 13.22
CA ARG A 88 -6.62 -14.42 13.87
C ARG A 88 -7.37 -13.12 13.51
N ASN A 89 -8.54 -13.23 12.88
CA ASN A 89 -9.29 -12.08 12.32
C ASN A 89 -8.47 -11.26 11.30
N MET A 90 -7.54 -11.91 10.61
CA MET A 90 -6.75 -11.31 9.54
C MET A 90 -7.29 -11.74 8.17
N LYS A 91 -7.06 -10.92 7.16
CA LYS A 91 -7.56 -11.08 5.80
C LYS A 91 -6.41 -11.27 4.82
N LEU A 92 -6.63 -12.09 3.79
CA LEU A 92 -5.68 -12.30 2.71
C LEU A 92 -6.09 -11.50 1.48
N ILE A 93 -5.15 -10.73 0.95
CA ILE A 93 -5.28 -9.95 -0.30
C ILE A 93 -4.28 -10.54 -1.29
N MET A 94 -4.75 -10.90 -2.49
CA MET A 94 -3.90 -11.43 -3.54
C MET A 94 -3.45 -10.31 -4.48
N ASP A 95 -2.18 -10.30 -4.84
CA ASP A 95 -1.69 -9.49 -5.96
C ASP A 95 -2.13 -10.14 -7.28
N TYR A 96 -2.72 -9.36 -8.16
CA TYR A 96 -3.34 -9.86 -9.37
C TYR A 96 -2.93 -9.03 -10.58
N VAL A 97 -2.31 -9.69 -11.56
CA VAL A 97 -1.83 -9.06 -12.79
C VAL A 97 -2.83 -9.34 -13.91
N VAL A 98 -3.50 -8.28 -14.40
CA VAL A 98 -4.47 -8.35 -15.51
C VAL A 98 -3.84 -7.96 -16.84
N ASN A 99 -2.77 -7.16 -16.80
CA ASN A 99 -2.19 -6.48 -17.94
C ASN A 99 -1.37 -7.39 -18.85
N HIS A 100 -0.59 -8.29 -18.31
CA HIS A 100 0.39 -9.09 -19.05
C HIS A 100 0.62 -10.46 -18.39
N TRP A 101 1.19 -11.39 -19.16
CA TRP A 101 1.75 -12.64 -18.68
C TRP A 101 3.22 -12.76 -19.14
N SER A 102 3.93 -13.81 -18.70
CA SER A 102 5.23 -14.19 -19.24
C SER A 102 5.11 -14.77 -20.64
N LEU A 103 6.18 -14.64 -21.45
CA LEU A 103 6.35 -15.44 -22.68
C LEU A 103 6.34 -16.95 -22.40
N GLU A 104 6.63 -17.35 -21.15
CA GLU A 104 6.59 -18.75 -20.71
C GLU A 104 5.18 -19.26 -20.38
N HIS A 105 4.17 -18.39 -20.37
CA HIS A 105 2.79 -18.79 -20.12
C HIS A 105 2.31 -19.75 -21.24
N TYR A 106 1.69 -20.87 -20.86
CA TYR A 106 1.30 -21.92 -21.81
C TYR A 106 0.35 -21.41 -22.91
N MET A 107 -0.55 -20.46 -22.58
CA MET A 107 -1.42 -19.83 -23.60
C MET A 107 -0.70 -18.78 -24.46
N ILE A 108 0.45 -18.28 -24.06
CA ILE A 108 1.27 -17.42 -24.91
C ILE A 108 2.08 -18.28 -25.89
N LYS A 109 2.57 -19.44 -25.44
CA LYS A 109 3.27 -20.40 -26.30
C LYS A 109 2.35 -21.05 -27.35
N ASP A 110 1.08 -21.20 -27.01
CA ASP A 110 0.04 -21.75 -27.92
C ASP A 110 -1.22 -20.89 -27.80
N LEU A 111 -1.21 -19.74 -28.50
CA LEU A 111 -2.30 -18.77 -28.44
C LEU A 111 -3.61 -19.36 -28.95
N PRO A 112 -4.71 -19.27 -28.17
CA PRO A 112 -6.04 -19.66 -28.63
C PRO A 112 -6.48 -18.89 -29.88
N SER A 113 -6.07 -17.62 -30.00
CA SER A 113 -6.15 -16.85 -31.26
C SER A 113 -5.09 -15.74 -31.23
N THR A 114 -4.69 -15.24 -32.38
CA THR A 114 -3.61 -14.25 -32.51
C THR A 114 -3.93 -12.89 -31.87
N ASP A 115 -5.19 -12.61 -31.60
CA ASP A 115 -5.68 -11.38 -31.00
C ASP A 115 -5.80 -11.43 -29.47
N TRP A 116 -5.24 -12.46 -28.83
CA TRP A 116 -5.14 -12.55 -27.37
C TRP A 116 -4.10 -11.61 -26.79
N ILE A 117 -3.09 -11.25 -27.57
CA ILE A 117 -2.07 -10.28 -27.18
C ILE A 117 -2.06 -9.11 -28.16
N ASN A 118 -1.65 -7.96 -27.69
CA ASN A 118 -1.38 -6.83 -28.55
C ASN A 118 -0.05 -7.06 -29.26
N GLN A 119 -0.12 -7.37 -30.55
CA GLN A 119 1.05 -7.71 -31.38
C GLN A 119 1.49 -6.50 -32.19
N TRP A 120 2.81 -6.39 -32.34
CA TRP A 120 3.47 -5.37 -33.11
C TRP A 120 4.46 -6.02 -34.08
N ASP A 121 4.83 -5.34 -35.16
CA ASP A 121 5.84 -5.80 -36.10
C ASP A 121 7.21 -6.00 -35.42
N SER A 122 7.45 -5.23 -34.37
CA SER A 122 8.60 -5.36 -33.48
C SER A 122 8.18 -5.03 -32.04
N PHE A 123 8.99 -5.43 -31.04
CA PHE A 123 8.74 -5.07 -29.66
C PHE A 123 8.58 -3.56 -29.52
N THR A 124 7.45 -3.13 -28.97
CA THR A 124 7.17 -1.72 -28.66
C THR A 124 6.75 -1.62 -27.18
N PRO A 125 7.55 -1.00 -26.32
CA PRO A 125 7.20 -0.82 -24.91
C PRO A 125 6.05 0.16 -24.74
N SER A 126 5.35 0.08 -23.60
CA SER A 126 4.44 1.14 -23.18
C SER A 126 5.17 2.49 -23.08
N ASN A 127 4.48 3.57 -23.44
CA ASN A 127 5.00 4.94 -23.26
C ASN A 127 4.87 5.44 -21.80
N HIS A 128 4.25 4.65 -20.91
CA HIS A 128 4.05 4.95 -19.49
C HIS A 128 3.30 6.25 -19.18
N ALA A 129 2.50 6.75 -20.12
CA ALA A 129 1.71 7.99 -19.97
C ALA A 129 0.45 7.73 -19.13
N LYS A 130 0.60 7.41 -17.83
CA LYS A 130 -0.47 6.95 -16.93
C LYS A 130 -1.58 7.96 -16.69
N GLU A 131 -1.31 9.26 -16.88
CA GLU A 131 -2.27 10.35 -16.72
C GLU A 131 -3.12 10.61 -17.98
N ILE A 132 -2.85 9.89 -19.07
CA ILE A 132 -3.42 10.15 -20.41
C ILE A 132 -4.95 10.10 -20.44
N PHE A 133 -5.58 9.30 -19.58
CA PHE A 133 -7.05 9.16 -19.55
C PHE A 133 -7.79 10.38 -18.98
N THR A 134 -7.07 11.29 -18.34
CA THR A 134 -7.60 12.53 -17.80
C THR A 134 -7.14 13.76 -18.61
N ASP A 135 -6.34 13.54 -19.65
CA ASP A 135 -5.90 14.59 -20.56
C ASP A 135 -6.94 14.78 -21.68
N PRO A 136 -7.63 15.95 -21.76
CA PRO A 136 -8.63 16.20 -22.79
C PRO A 136 -8.02 16.40 -24.19
N TYR A 137 -6.70 16.49 -24.28
CA TYR A 137 -5.96 16.72 -25.52
C TYR A 137 -5.14 15.51 -25.97
N ALA A 138 -5.27 14.38 -25.27
CA ALA A 138 -4.50 13.17 -25.55
C ALA A 138 -4.72 12.68 -26.99
N ALA A 139 -3.64 12.38 -27.68
CA ALA A 139 -3.70 11.80 -29.01
C ALA A 139 -3.98 10.28 -28.93
N GLU A 140 -4.80 9.77 -29.86
CA GLU A 140 -5.14 8.34 -29.91
C GLU A 140 -3.91 7.42 -30.05
N VAL A 141 -2.86 7.88 -30.74
CA VAL A 141 -1.62 7.13 -30.89
C VAL A 141 -0.91 6.96 -29.53
N ASP A 142 -0.97 7.96 -28.66
CA ASP A 142 -0.35 7.92 -27.34
C ASP A 142 -1.18 7.08 -26.37
N ILE A 143 -2.52 7.17 -26.45
CA ILE A 143 -3.42 6.29 -25.72
C ILE A 143 -3.14 4.82 -26.09
N LYS A 144 -3.05 4.53 -27.40
CA LYS A 144 -2.71 3.20 -27.89
C LYS A 144 -1.31 2.77 -27.41
N GLY A 145 -0.33 3.67 -27.43
CA GLY A 145 1.02 3.40 -26.94
C GLY A 145 1.06 3.08 -25.45
N MET A 146 0.16 3.69 -24.64
CA MET A 146 0.04 3.38 -23.21
C MET A 146 -0.58 2.01 -22.95
N VAL A 147 -1.71 1.71 -23.59
CA VAL A 147 -2.55 0.54 -23.24
C VAL A 147 -2.28 -0.72 -24.05
N ASN A 148 -1.52 -0.64 -25.13
CA ASN A 148 -1.18 -1.80 -25.94
C ASN A 148 0.33 -2.04 -26.03
N GLY A 149 1.15 -1.15 -25.49
CA GLY A 149 2.60 -1.34 -25.40
C GLY A 149 2.94 -2.40 -24.35
N TRP A 150 3.89 -3.28 -24.66
CA TRP A 150 4.32 -4.29 -23.72
C TRP A 150 5.05 -3.64 -22.53
N PHE A 151 4.85 -4.20 -21.34
CA PHE A 151 5.50 -3.68 -20.14
C PHE A 151 7.03 -3.84 -20.21
N VAL A 152 7.49 -5.05 -20.52
CA VAL A 152 8.86 -5.36 -20.90
C VAL A 152 8.84 -6.43 -22.01
N LYS A 153 10.02 -6.69 -22.62
CA LYS A 153 10.14 -7.61 -23.76
C LYS A 153 9.65 -9.05 -23.48
N THR A 154 9.77 -9.51 -22.24
CA THR A 154 9.34 -10.87 -21.84
C THR A 154 7.90 -10.92 -21.31
N MET A 155 7.20 -9.77 -21.25
CA MET A 155 5.84 -9.65 -20.72
C MET A 155 4.89 -9.08 -21.79
N PRO A 156 4.40 -9.94 -22.72
CA PRO A 156 3.43 -9.53 -23.74
C PRO A 156 2.16 -8.98 -23.13
N ASP A 157 1.71 -7.87 -23.67
CA ASP A 157 0.50 -7.19 -23.27
C ASP A 157 -0.74 -7.96 -23.72
N LEU A 158 -1.66 -8.22 -22.77
CA LEU A 158 -2.88 -8.95 -23.02
C LEU A 158 -3.94 -8.05 -23.64
N ASN A 159 -4.56 -8.51 -24.71
CA ASN A 159 -5.64 -7.77 -25.36
C ASN A 159 -6.99 -8.02 -24.68
N GLN A 160 -7.31 -7.28 -23.63
CA GLN A 160 -8.57 -7.42 -22.89
C GLN A 160 -9.82 -7.13 -23.75
N LYS A 161 -9.67 -6.54 -24.94
CA LYS A 161 -10.76 -6.38 -25.92
C LYS A 161 -11.20 -7.71 -26.52
N GLN A 162 -10.38 -8.76 -26.42
CA GLN A 162 -10.74 -10.11 -26.83
C GLN A 162 -11.70 -10.71 -25.79
N PRO A 163 -12.97 -10.99 -26.14
CA PRO A 163 -14.00 -11.33 -25.15
C PRO A 163 -13.74 -12.63 -24.38
N GLN A 164 -13.10 -13.63 -25.01
CA GLN A 164 -12.78 -14.90 -24.37
C GLN A 164 -11.65 -14.70 -23.35
N LEU A 165 -10.65 -13.88 -23.67
CA LEU A 165 -9.58 -13.54 -22.73
C LEU A 165 -10.13 -12.78 -21.52
N LEU A 166 -10.96 -11.75 -21.75
CA LEU A 166 -11.57 -10.99 -20.66
C LEU A 166 -12.40 -11.90 -19.74
N LYS A 167 -13.17 -12.83 -20.36
CA LYS A 167 -13.93 -13.84 -19.61
C LYS A 167 -13.02 -14.76 -18.81
N TYR A 168 -11.91 -15.23 -19.41
CA TYR A 168 -10.93 -16.06 -18.74
C TYR A 168 -10.31 -15.36 -17.53
N LEU A 169 -9.86 -14.10 -17.67
CA LEU A 169 -9.32 -13.30 -16.59
C LEU A 169 -10.34 -13.08 -15.47
N THR A 170 -11.61 -12.83 -15.81
CA THR A 170 -12.68 -12.66 -14.83
C THR A 170 -12.94 -13.96 -14.07
N GLN A 171 -13.04 -15.08 -14.77
CA GLN A 171 -13.28 -16.39 -14.13
C GLN A 171 -12.09 -16.83 -13.29
N ASN A 172 -10.87 -16.54 -13.70
CA ASN A 172 -9.68 -16.81 -12.90
C ASN A 172 -9.69 -16.02 -11.58
N ALA A 173 -10.02 -14.72 -11.62
CA ALA A 173 -10.12 -13.91 -10.41
C ALA A 173 -11.20 -14.45 -9.45
N ILE A 174 -12.40 -14.75 -9.96
CA ILE A 174 -13.50 -15.35 -9.18
C ILE A 174 -13.07 -16.70 -8.61
N TRP A 175 -12.39 -17.52 -9.39
CA TRP A 175 -11.90 -18.82 -8.93
C TRP A 175 -10.93 -18.68 -7.72
N TRP A 176 -9.99 -17.72 -7.77
CA TRP A 176 -9.11 -17.47 -6.63
C TRP A 176 -9.85 -16.94 -5.41
N ILE A 177 -10.83 -16.03 -5.61
CA ILE A 177 -11.67 -15.51 -4.52
C ILE A 177 -12.36 -16.67 -3.79
N GLU A 178 -12.99 -17.56 -4.53
CA GLU A 178 -13.71 -18.72 -3.97
C GLU A 178 -12.77 -19.79 -3.41
N TYR A 179 -11.70 -20.12 -4.15
CA TYR A 179 -10.79 -21.19 -3.76
C TYR A 179 -10.04 -20.88 -2.47
N ALA A 180 -9.48 -19.69 -2.36
CA ALA A 180 -8.67 -19.25 -1.22
C ALA A 180 -9.47 -18.41 -0.21
N ASP A 181 -10.76 -18.12 -0.48
CA ASP A 181 -11.62 -17.24 0.33
C ASP A 181 -10.94 -15.89 0.57
N LEU A 182 -10.54 -15.24 -0.52
CA LEU A 182 -9.84 -13.96 -0.49
C LEU A 182 -10.73 -12.84 0.01
N SER A 183 -10.15 -11.85 0.64
CA SER A 183 -10.85 -10.64 1.09
C SER A 183 -10.62 -9.43 0.20
N GLY A 184 -9.69 -9.52 -0.74
CA GLY A 184 -9.40 -8.46 -1.68
C GLY A 184 -8.39 -8.89 -2.76
N LEU A 185 -8.32 -8.06 -3.80
CA LEU A 185 -7.28 -8.11 -4.82
C LEU A 185 -6.54 -6.77 -4.86
N ARG A 186 -5.21 -6.80 -4.93
CA ARG A 186 -4.41 -5.66 -5.38
C ARG A 186 -4.12 -5.87 -6.84
N VAL A 187 -4.56 -4.95 -7.68
CA VAL A 187 -4.41 -5.08 -9.13
C VAL A 187 -3.22 -4.26 -9.59
N ASP A 188 -2.23 -4.99 -10.08
CA ASP A 188 -0.99 -4.45 -10.62
C ASP A 188 -1.23 -3.60 -11.86
N THR A 189 -0.44 -2.52 -12.03
CA THR A 189 -0.40 -1.71 -13.25
C THR A 189 -1.79 -1.35 -13.82
N TYR A 190 -2.77 -1.04 -12.96
CA TYR A 190 -4.17 -0.89 -13.34
C TYR A 190 -4.39 0.08 -14.53
N PRO A 191 -3.74 1.27 -14.62
CA PRO A 191 -3.90 2.20 -15.74
C PRO A 191 -3.34 1.73 -17.09
N TYR A 192 -2.55 0.66 -17.11
CA TYR A 192 -1.96 0.12 -18.36
C TYR A 192 -2.95 -0.73 -19.17
N ASN A 193 -4.00 -1.20 -18.53
CA ASN A 193 -5.01 -2.02 -19.17
C ASN A 193 -5.92 -1.20 -20.12
N SER A 194 -6.57 -1.88 -21.05
CA SER A 194 -7.69 -1.28 -21.79
C SER A 194 -8.76 -0.82 -20.81
N ARG A 195 -8.90 0.50 -20.63
CA ARG A 195 -9.71 1.15 -19.60
C ARG A 195 -11.13 0.58 -19.51
N ASP A 196 -11.81 0.53 -20.62
CA ASP A 196 -13.23 0.12 -20.66
C ASP A 196 -13.39 -1.39 -20.43
N GLU A 197 -12.40 -2.19 -20.77
CA GLU A 197 -12.45 -3.65 -20.59
C GLU A 197 -12.04 -4.06 -19.17
N VAL A 198 -11.00 -3.45 -18.59
CA VAL A 198 -10.65 -3.73 -17.18
C VAL A 198 -11.75 -3.26 -16.24
N THR A 199 -12.52 -2.24 -16.62
CA THR A 199 -13.71 -1.80 -15.88
C THR A 199 -14.81 -2.85 -15.90
N LYS A 200 -15.03 -3.56 -17.02
CA LYS A 200 -15.97 -4.69 -17.10
C LYS A 200 -15.53 -5.84 -16.17
N TRP A 201 -14.22 -6.09 -16.12
CA TRP A 201 -13.63 -7.08 -15.22
C TRP A 201 -13.88 -6.69 -13.74
N SER A 202 -13.54 -5.46 -13.35
CA SER A 202 -13.78 -4.95 -11.99
C SER A 202 -15.26 -5.00 -11.62
N LYS A 203 -16.13 -4.56 -12.55
CA LYS A 203 -17.58 -4.56 -12.33
C LYS A 203 -18.12 -5.97 -12.11
N ALA A 204 -17.69 -6.95 -12.91
CA ALA A 204 -18.15 -8.33 -12.77
C ALA A 204 -17.82 -8.92 -11.40
N ILE A 205 -16.63 -8.63 -10.87
CA ILE A 205 -16.23 -9.05 -9.52
C ILE A 205 -17.06 -8.33 -8.46
N MET A 206 -17.27 -7.03 -8.59
CA MET A 206 -18.01 -6.25 -7.60
C MET A 206 -19.52 -6.53 -7.63
N ASP A 207 -20.08 -6.94 -8.77
CA ASP A 207 -21.47 -7.36 -8.86
C ASP A 207 -21.68 -8.72 -8.13
N GLU A 208 -20.71 -9.63 -8.22
CA GLU A 208 -20.75 -10.93 -7.54
C GLU A 208 -20.44 -10.79 -6.04
N TYR A 209 -19.49 -9.90 -5.69
CA TYR A 209 -19.03 -9.69 -4.30
C TYR A 209 -19.11 -8.20 -3.90
N PRO A 210 -20.28 -7.66 -3.58
CA PRO A 210 -20.47 -6.22 -3.35
C PRO A 210 -19.63 -5.62 -2.21
N ASN A 211 -19.19 -6.45 -1.26
CA ASN A 211 -18.36 -6.05 -0.11
C ASN A 211 -16.87 -6.40 -0.29
N PHE A 212 -16.47 -6.81 -1.48
CA PHE A 212 -15.09 -7.15 -1.77
C PHE A 212 -14.22 -5.89 -1.96
N SER A 213 -12.93 -6.02 -1.75
CA SER A 213 -11.98 -4.92 -1.91
C SER A 213 -11.11 -5.13 -3.15
N ILE A 214 -11.19 -4.22 -4.11
CA ILE A 214 -10.22 -4.13 -5.21
C ILE A 214 -9.38 -2.88 -4.97
N VAL A 215 -8.05 -3.05 -4.90
CA VAL A 215 -7.07 -1.97 -4.74
C VAL A 215 -6.31 -1.81 -6.04
N ALA A 216 -6.54 -0.72 -6.76
CA ALA A 216 -5.78 -0.45 -7.98
C ALA A 216 -4.42 0.17 -7.65
N GLU A 217 -3.37 -0.39 -8.24
CA GLU A 217 -2.12 0.32 -8.33
C GLU A 217 -2.19 1.31 -9.49
N SER A 218 -2.44 2.56 -9.14
CA SER A 218 -2.41 3.69 -10.08
C SER A 218 -1.24 4.58 -9.68
N TRP A 219 -0.05 4.31 -10.21
CA TRP A 219 1.17 5.03 -9.84
C TRP A 219 1.20 6.43 -10.44
N VAL A 220 0.37 7.29 -9.86
CA VAL A 220 0.17 8.68 -10.27
C VAL A 220 0.24 9.57 -9.03
N MET A 221 1.12 10.56 -9.04
CA MET A 221 1.37 11.41 -7.88
C MET A 221 0.37 12.57 -7.75
N ASN A 222 -0.27 12.96 -8.85
CA ASN A 222 -1.24 14.04 -8.84
C ASN A 222 -2.62 13.50 -8.37
N PRO A 223 -3.23 14.09 -7.32
CA PRO A 223 -4.50 13.60 -6.78
C PRO A 223 -5.67 13.68 -7.77
N VAL A 224 -5.66 14.59 -8.74
CA VAL A 224 -6.70 14.66 -9.79
C VAL A 224 -6.68 13.41 -10.66
N HIS A 225 -5.50 13.04 -11.16
CA HIS A 225 -5.34 11.84 -12.00
C HIS A 225 -5.51 10.55 -11.20
N LEU A 226 -5.09 10.57 -9.92
CA LEU A 226 -5.22 9.42 -9.03
C LEU A 226 -6.69 9.14 -8.69
N SER A 227 -7.47 10.18 -8.34
CA SER A 227 -8.88 10.05 -7.98
C SER A 227 -9.75 9.50 -9.11
N TYR A 228 -9.35 9.73 -10.36
CA TYR A 228 -10.01 9.19 -11.56
C TYR A 228 -10.27 7.68 -11.49
N TRP A 229 -9.36 6.94 -10.84
CA TRP A 229 -9.41 5.48 -10.77
C TRP A 229 -10.23 4.93 -9.59
N GLN A 230 -10.71 5.78 -8.68
CA GLN A 230 -11.60 5.30 -7.62
C GLN A 230 -13.04 5.18 -8.13
N LYS A 231 -13.76 4.15 -7.66
CA LYS A 231 -15.18 3.98 -7.92
C LYS A 231 -15.95 5.27 -7.59
N ASP A 232 -16.93 5.61 -8.43
CA ASP A 232 -17.82 6.78 -8.28
C ASP A 232 -17.07 8.12 -8.17
N SER A 233 -15.85 8.22 -8.69
CA SER A 233 -15.03 9.42 -8.69
C SER A 233 -15.73 10.62 -9.36
N PRO A 234 -15.80 11.79 -8.69
CA PRO A 234 -16.32 13.02 -9.30
C PRO A 234 -15.53 13.43 -10.56
N VAL A 235 -14.22 13.16 -10.59
CA VAL A 235 -13.35 13.46 -11.74
C VAL A 235 -13.68 12.53 -12.92
N ALA A 236 -13.81 11.22 -12.67
CA ALA A 236 -14.14 10.26 -13.70
C ALA A 236 -15.56 10.48 -14.29
N ALA A 237 -16.48 10.93 -13.46
CA ALA A 237 -17.86 11.25 -13.88
C ALA A 237 -17.93 12.34 -14.97
N LEU A 238 -16.93 13.24 -15.05
CA LEU A 238 -16.85 14.24 -16.12
C LEU A 238 -16.71 13.61 -17.52
N SER A 239 -16.14 12.41 -17.61
CA SER A 239 -16.03 11.66 -18.86
C SER A 239 -17.04 10.51 -18.96
N GLY A 240 -17.99 10.40 -18.03
CA GLY A 240 -18.96 9.30 -17.98
C GLY A 240 -18.33 7.95 -17.59
N PHE A 241 -17.16 7.96 -16.95
CA PHE A 241 -16.42 6.76 -16.58
C PHE A 241 -16.63 6.39 -15.10
N ASN A 242 -16.60 5.08 -14.82
CA ASN A 242 -16.57 4.53 -13.47
C ASN A 242 -15.72 3.25 -13.48
N SER A 243 -14.65 3.24 -12.71
CA SER A 243 -13.73 2.09 -12.64
C SER A 243 -14.31 0.88 -11.90
N HIS A 244 -15.29 1.08 -11.04
CA HIS A 244 -15.78 0.11 -10.05
C HIS A 244 -14.73 -0.38 -9.05
N VAL A 245 -13.54 0.21 -9.02
CA VAL A 245 -12.45 -0.11 -8.09
C VAL A 245 -12.68 0.62 -6.77
N THR A 246 -12.77 -0.12 -5.68
CA THR A 246 -13.12 0.46 -4.37
C THR A 246 -11.99 1.28 -3.77
N HIS A 247 -10.73 0.86 -3.96
CA HIS A 247 -9.56 1.48 -3.34
C HIS A 247 -8.50 1.82 -4.39
N VAL A 248 -7.79 2.92 -4.18
CA VAL A 248 -6.55 3.26 -4.91
C VAL A 248 -5.42 3.53 -3.93
N LYS A 249 -4.18 3.23 -4.34
CA LYS A 249 -2.99 3.52 -3.52
C LYS A 249 -2.71 5.02 -3.51
N ASP A 250 -2.56 5.62 -2.33
CA ASP A 250 -2.37 7.08 -2.16
C ASP A 250 -0.93 7.50 -2.48
N PHE A 251 -0.57 7.43 -3.75
CA PHE A 251 0.72 7.92 -4.23
C PHE A 251 0.91 9.43 -4.05
N ALA A 252 -0.18 10.20 -3.94
CA ALA A 252 -0.10 11.63 -3.67
C ALA A 252 0.43 11.89 -2.25
N LEU A 253 -0.07 11.17 -1.24
CA LEU A 253 0.45 11.27 0.12
C LEU A 253 1.88 10.72 0.22
N TYR A 254 2.15 9.58 -0.41
CA TYR A 254 3.49 9.02 -0.51
C TYR A 254 4.50 10.06 -1.02
N ALA A 255 4.22 10.68 -2.17
CA ALA A 255 5.10 11.67 -2.78
C ALA A 255 5.31 12.89 -1.87
N ALA A 256 4.24 13.40 -1.25
CA ALA A 256 4.32 14.55 -0.34
C ALA A 256 5.16 14.26 0.91
N VAL A 257 5.09 13.05 1.48
CA VAL A 257 5.92 12.64 2.62
C VAL A 257 7.39 12.55 2.18
N HIS A 258 7.67 11.88 1.06
CA HIS A 258 9.02 11.75 0.54
C HIS A 258 9.65 13.11 0.20
N GLU A 259 8.91 13.99 -0.45
CA GLU A 259 9.38 15.36 -0.75
C GLU A 259 9.61 16.18 0.55
N ALA A 260 8.74 16.00 1.55
CA ALA A 260 8.87 16.70 2.83
C ALA A 260 10.16 16.34 3.57
N TYR A 261 10.63 15.10 3.47
CA TYR A 261 11.79 14.61 4.19
C TYR A 261 13.09 14.59 3.38
N ASN A 262 13.03 14.50 2.04
CA ASN A 262 14.20 14.54 1.17
C ASN A 262 14.56 15.93 0.65
N GLY A 263 13.60 16.85 0.60
CA GLY A 263 13.75 18.15 -0.03
C GLY A 263 14.26 19.27 0.89
N GLN A 264 14.94 20.24 0.32
CA GLN A 264 15.07 21.56 0.96
C GLN A 264 13.74 22.27 0.81
N THR A 265 13.12 22.65 1.93
CA THR A 265 11.84 23.36 1.92
C THR A 265 12.04 24.83 2.26
N PRO A 266 11.49 25.78 1.45
CA PRO A 266 11.49 27.18 1.82
C PRO A 266 10.65 27.41 3.07
N TRP A 267 10.93 28.49 3.82
CA TRP A 267 10.26 28.77 5.09
C TRP A 267 8.72 28.87 4.99
N TRP A 268 8.17 29.22 3.84
CA TRP A 268 6.72 29.32 3.59
C TRP A 268 6.06 28.01 3.14
N ASP A 269 6.85 26.98 2.80
CA ASP A 269 6.36 25.67 2.33
C ASP A 269 7.13 24.54 3.02
N GLN A 270 7.07 24.56 4.34
CA GLN A 270 7.75 23.61 5.22
C GLN A 270 7.19 22.19 5.10
N LYS A 271 7.88 21.20 5.66
CA LYS A 271 7.57 19.76 5.58
C LYS A 271 6.08 19.45 5.79
N MET A 272 5.54 19.89 6.93
CA MET A 272 4.15 19.59 7.29
C MET A 272 3.14 20.28 6.38
N ASN A 273 3.49 21.40 5.73
CA ASN A 273 2.63 22.06 4.75
C ASN A 273 2.45 21.21 3.47
N LYS A 274 3.51 20.51 3.03
CA LYS A 274 3.41 19.62 1.85
C LYS A 274 2.41 18.50 2.12
N ILE A 275 2.50 17.87 3.29
CA ILE A 275 1.58 16.82 3.73
C ILE A 275 0.14 17.37 3.88
N TYR A 276 -0.02 18.52 4.54
CA TYR A 276 -1.32 19.17 4.73
C TYR A 276 -2.04 19.45 3.41
N LYS A 277 -1.32 19.90 2.37
CA LYS A 277 -1.88 20.20 1.05
C LYS A 277 -2.49 19.00 0.35
N VAL A 278 -2.02 17.79 0.61
CA VAL A 278 -2.60 16.57 0.02
C VAL A 278 -4.05 16.40 0.46
N PHE A 279 -4.33 16.56 1.75
CA PHE A 279 -5.68 16.37 2.31
C PHE A 279 -6.68 17.42 1.85
N GLN A 280 -6.23 18.57 1.35
CA GLN A 280 -7.08 19.58 0.74
C GLN A 280 -7.73 19.11 -0.56
N ASN A 281 -7.22 18.03 -1.16
CA ASN A 281 -7.73 17.42 -2.38
C ASN A 281 -8.71 16.26 -2.12
N ASP A 282 -9.04 15.96 -0.88
CA ASP A 282 -9.91 14.82 -0.54
C ASP A 282 -11.31 14.92 -1.17
N PHE A 283 -11.78 16.11 -1.54
CA PHE A 283 -13.03 16.32 -2.28
C PHE A 283 -13.04 15.72 -3.70
N LEU A 284 -11.87 15.35 -4.24
CA LEU A 284 -11.74 14.70 -5.55
C LEU A 284 -12.10 13.20 -5.52
N TYR A 285 -12.16 12.61 -4.32
CA TYR A 285 -12.48 11.20 -4.14
C TYR A 285 -13.93 11.03 -3.69
N ASP A 286 -14.58 9.95 -4.14
CA ASP A 286 -15.90 9.59 -3.61
C ASP A 286 -15.79 9.25 -2.11
N ASN A 287 -14.80 8.44 -1.76
CA ASN A 287 -14.55 8.06 -0.37
C ASN A 287 -13.06 8.08 -0.03
N PRO A 288 -12.54 9.17 0.57
CA PRO A 288 -11.14 9.25 0.98
C PRO A 288 -10.72 8.18 2.00
N ASN A 289 -11.65 7.59 2.78
CA ASN A 289 -11.32 6.50 3.69
C ASN A 289 -10.98 5.19 2.97
N ASN A 290 -11.25 5.10 1.68
CA ASN A 290 -10.86 3.98 0.83
C ASN A 290 -9.52 4.18 0.11
N LEU A 291 -8.75 5.19 0.46
CA LEU A 291 -7.38 5.32 -0.01
C LEU A 291 -6.46 4.39 0.77
N MET A 292 -5.61 3.63 0.07
CA MET A 292 -4.55 2.85 0.72
C MET A 292 -3.33 3.76 0.92
N VAL A 293 -3.18 4.27 2.14
CA VAL A 293 -2.07 5.19 2.51
C VAL A 293 -0.82 4.39 2.86
N PHE A 294 0.34 4.83 2.38
CA PHE A 294 1.59 4.11 2.59
C PHE A 294 2.80 5.06 2.57
N LEU A 295 3.90 4.62 3.14
CA LEU A 295 5.17 5.35 3.19
C LEU A 295 6.21 4.76 2.23
N GLU A 296 6.11 3.46 1.99
CA GLU A 296 7.00 2.66 1.16
C GLU A 296 6.31 1.39 0.69
N ASN A 297 6.88 0.76 -0.33
CA ASN A 297 6.51 -0.58 -0.77
C ASN A 297 7.74 -1.27 -1.42
N HIS A 298 7.52 -2.42 -2.07
CA HIS A 298 8.57 -3.21 -2.71
C HIS A 298 9.22 -2.54 -3.94
N ASP A 299 8.68 -1.40 -4.41
CA ASP A 299 9.16 -0.67 -5.60
C ASP A 299 9.73 0.71 -5.27
N THR A 300 9.66 1.13 -4.00
CA THR A 300 10.02 2.48 -3.59
C THR A 300 11.11 2.48 -2.53
N THR A 301 11.88 3.57 -2.46
CA THR A 301 12.86 3.79 -1.38
C THR A 301 12.21 3.57 -0.01
N ARG A 302 12.90 2.85 0.88
CA ARG A 302 12.45 2.59 2.24
C ARG A 302 12.33 3.89 3.03
N ILE A 303 11.28 4.02 3.82
CA ILE A 303 11.04 5.24 4.62
C ILE A 303 12.18 5.49 5.63
N ASN A 304 12.82 4.43 6.12
CA ASN A 304 13.93 4.53 7.06
C ASN A 304 15.24 5.03 6.44
N GLU A 305 15.32 5.16 5.11
CA GLU A 305 16.38 5.91 4.44
C GLU A 305 16.11 7.42 4.44
N ILE A 306 14.85 7.80 4.50
CA ILE A 306 14.42 9.18 4.34
C ILE A 306 14.22 9.86 5.69
N THR A 307 13.75 9.12 6.68
CA THR A 307 13.61 9.62 8.05
C THR A 307 14.98 9.62 8.75
N ALA A 308 15.38 10.80 9.26
CA ALA A 308 16.72 10.97 9.81
C ALA A 308 16.94 10.19 11.13
N ASP A 309 15.85 9.91 11.84
CA ASP A 309 15.88 9.25 13.16
C ASP A 309 14.52 8.67 13.54
N ILE A 310 14.49 7.97 14.68
CA ILE A 310 13.28 7.35 15.23
C ILE A 310 12.14 8.36 15.51
N GLY A 311 12.45 9.63 15.77
CA GLY A 311 11.44 10.67 15.99
C GLY A 311 10.70 10.99 14.70
N ASP A 312 11.42 11.18 13.61
CA ASP A 312 10.84 11.39 12.28
C ASP A 312 10.03 10.15 11.84
N PHE A 313 10.54 8.92 12.07
CA PHE A 313 9.80 7.69 11.82
C PHE A 313 8.48 7.63 12.61
N LYS A 314 8.49 7.97 13.89
CA LYS A 314 7.28 8.02 14.72
C LYS A 314 6.24 8.99 14.17
N ILE A 315 6.66 10.14 13.65
CA ILE A 315 5.77 11.13 13.05
C ILE A 315 5.07 10.57 11.81
N VAL A 316 5.83 10.03 10.85
CA VAL A 316 5.23 9.54 9.60
C VAL A 316 4.42 8.27 9.79
N THR A 317 4.82 7.39 10.70
CA THR A 317 4.05 6.19 11.07
C THR A 317 2.75 6.57 11.76
N THR A 318 2.78 7.53 12.69
CA THR A 318 1.56 8.06 13.32
C THR A 318 0.65 8.72 12.29
N LEU A 319 1.22 9.46 11.33
CA LEU A 319 0.44 10.07 10.26
C LEU A 319 -0.40 9.03 9.53
N ILE A 320 0.21 7.99 8.92
CA ILE A 320 -0.54 6.98 8.17
C ILE A 320 -1.48 6.16 9.06
N ALA A 321 -1.14 5.97 10.34
CA ALA A 321 -1.99 5.25 11.28
C ALA A 321 -3.22 6.04 11.73
N THR A 322 -3.28 7.36 11.54
CA THR A 322 -4.33 8.19 12.14
C THR A 322 -5.09 9.07 11.16
N VAL A 323 -4.57 9.31 9.96
CA VAL A 323 -5.32 9.99 8.89
C VAL A 323 -6.42 9.10 8.30
N ARG A 324 -7.20 9.63 7.40
CA ARG A 324 -8.16 8.87 6.61
C ARG A 324 -7.45 7.81 5.76
N GLY A 325 -8.15 6.73 5.43
CA GLY A 325 -7.63 5.65 4.59
C GLY A 325 -7.18 4.40 5.36
N VAL A 326 -6.72 3.43 4.60
CA VAL A 326 -6.25 2.13 5.09
C VAL A 326 -4.73 2.11 5.04
N PRO A 327 -4.02 2.06 6.18
CA PRO A 327 -2.56 2.08 6.17
C PRO A 327 -1.98 0.76 5.66
N GLN A 328 -0.98 0.89 4.80
CA GLN A 328 -0.12 -0.19 4.37
C GLN A 328 1.30 0.04 4.93
N THR A 329 1.89 -0.98 5.51
CA THR A 329 3.31 -1.04 5.84
C THR A 329 3.96 -2.17 5.05
N TYR A 330 5.25 -2.08 4.79
CA TYR A 330 6.02 -3.10 4.09
C TYR A 330 6.85 -3.88 5.11
N TYR A 331 7.14 -5.18 4.86
CA TYR A 331 7.91 -5.97 5.82
C TYR A 331 9.27 -5.31 6.09
N GLY A 332 9.71 -5.36 7.36
CA GLY A 332 10.97 -4.76 7.78
C GLY A 332 10.92 -3.26 8.07
N THR A 333 9.85 -2.54 7.69
CA THR A 333 9.61 -1.15 8.11
C THR A 333 9.61 -1.05 9.64
N GLU A 334 8.96 -2.04 10.27
CA GLU A 334 8.77 -2.14 11.73
C GLU A 334 10.03 -2.46 12.52
N ILE A 335 11.14 -2.77 11.85
CA ILE A 335 12.45 -2.98 12.48
C ILE A 335 13.51 -2.01 11.92
N GLY A 336 13.09 -0.99 11.19
CA GLY A 336 14.00 0.03 10.66
C GLY A 336 14.81 -0.40 9.45
N MET A 337 14.39 -1.39 8.66
CA MET A 337 15.10 -1.79 7.44
C MET A 337 15.20 -0.64 6.46
N GLN A 338 16.35 -0.54 5.82
CA GLN A 338 16.73 0.49 4.86
C GLN A 338 16.89 -0.09 3.46
N GLY A 339 16.84 0.77 2.44
CA GLY A 339 17.05 0.44 1.03
C GLY A 339 16.69 1.59 0.11
N LEU A 340 17.56 1.85 -0.86
CA LEU A 340 17.44 2.94 -1.84
C LEU A 340 17.01 2.40 -3.20
N LYS A 341 15.99 3.00 -3.80
CA LYS A 341 15.55 2.66 -5.17
C LYS A 341 16.63 2.88 -6.21
N GLU A 342 17.51 3.85 -6.01
CA GLU A 342 18.64 4.12 -6.88
C GLU A 342 19.63 2.95 -7.01
N ASN A 343 19.70 2.11 -5.97
CA ASN A 343 20.50 0.88 -5.96
C ASN A 343 19.78 -0.32 -6.61
N GLY A 344 18.55 -0.11 -7.07
CA GLY A 344 17.68 -1.13 -7.66
C GLY A 344 16.77 -1.84 -6.67
N ASP A 345 15.86 -2.67 -7.20
CA ASP A 345 14.82 -3.32 -6.40
C ASP A 345 15.37 -4.34 -5.40
N ALA A 346 16.49 -4.95 -5.69
CA ALA A 346 17.19 -5.87 -4.78
C ALA A 346 17.54 -5.21 -3.43
N ASP A 347 17.92 -3.91 -3.45
CA ASP A 347 18.22 -3.16 -2.24
C ASP A 347 16.98 -2.89 -1.36
N LEU A 348 15.81 -2.80 -1.99
CA LEU A 348 14.53 -2.61 -1.30
C LEU A 348 14.01 -3.90 -0.68
N ARG A 349 14.35 -5.07 -1.26
CA ARG A 349 13.77 -6.38 -0.99
C ARG A 349 14.74 -7.31 -0.26
N ARG A 350 15.59 -6.74 0.60
CA ARG A 350 16.59 -7.48 1.41
C ARG A 350 15.90 -8.50 2.32
N ASP A 351 16.62 -9.57 2.67
CA ASP A 351 16.15 -10.58 3.61
C ASP A 351 15.79 -9.96 4.96
N PHE A 352 14.67 -10.41 5.53
CA PHE A 352 14.35 -10.12 6.91
C PHE A 352 15.27 -10.94 7.84
N PRO A 353 15.92 -10.32 8.86
CA PRO A 353 16.84 -11.03 9.72
C PRO A 353 16.16 -12.15 10.53
N GLY A 354 16.61 -13.38 10.36
CA GLY A 354 16.09 -14.56 11.03
C GLY A 354 15.18 -15.44 10.19
N GLY A 355 15.06 -15.15 8.87
CA GLY A 355 14.31 -15.99 7.94
C GLY A 355 14.97 -17.30 7.57
N TRP A 356 16.23 -17.51 7.94
CA TRP A 356 17.06 -18.63 7.52
C TRP A 356 17.70 -19.35 8.70
N GLN A 357 17.88 -20.66 8.57
CA GLN A 357 18.44 -21.50 9.63
C GLN A 357 19.86 -21.07 10.04
N GLU A 358 20.65 -20.58 9.11
CA GLU A 358 22.03 -20.12 9.34
C GLU A 358 22.14 -18.68 9.86
N ASP A 359 21.02 -17.95 9.96
CA ASP A 359 21.03 -16.59 10.49
C ASP A 359 21.42 -16.60 11.97
N LYS A 360 22.36 -15.74 12.33
CA LYS A 360 22.92 -15.67 13.70
C LYS A 360 21.92 -15.12 14.73
N ARG A 361 20.88 -14.47 14.26
CA ARG A 361 19.82 -13.88 15.10
C ARG A 361 18.47 -13.86 14.34
N SER A 362 17.40 -13.73 15.06
CA SER A 362 16.07 -13.60 14.46
C SER A 362 15.33 -12.38 15.00
N ALA A 363 15.05 -11.40 14.14
CA ALA A 363 14.26 -10.23 14.51
C ALA A 363 12.76 -10.55 14.70
N PHE A 364 12.31 -11.73 14.38
CA PHE A 364 10.97 -12.22 14.75
C PHE A 364 10.82 -12.36 16.27
N THR A 365 11.92 -12.53 17.01
CA THR A 365 11.89 -12.67 18.48
C THR A 365 12.41 -11.39 19.15
N GLU A 366 11.89 -11.10 20.34
CA GLU A 366 12.32 -9.93 21.12
C GLU A 366 13.83 -9.98 21.45
N SER A 367 14.32 -11.16 21.86
CA SER A 367 15.74 -11.36 22.21
C SER A 367 16.68 -11.29 21.01
N GLY A 368 16.18 -11.46 19.80
CA GLY A 368 16.98 -11.41 18.57
C GLY A 368 17.01 -10.03 17.91
N ARG A 369 16.14 -9.10 18.35
CA ARG A 369 16.18 -7.71 17.88
C ARG A 369 17.31 -6.93 18.54
N THR A 370 17.97 -6.09 17.77
CA THR A 370 18.85 -5.05 18.32
C THR A 370 18.04 -4.00 19.07
N GLU A 371 18.70 -3.19 19.90
CA GLU A 371 18.04 -2.09 20.63
C GLU A 371 17.34 -1.11 19.66
N SER A 372 17.96 -0.83 18.52
CA SER A 372 17.35 0.02 17.48
C SER A 372 16.10 -0.64 16.89
N GLU A 373 16.19 -1.88 16.43
CA GLU A 373 15.06 -2.63 15.87
C GLU A 373 13.91 -2.73 16.88
N LYS A 374 14.21 -2.89 18.16
CA LYS A 374 13.22 -2.93 19.22
C LYS A 374 12.46 -1.60 19.33
N MET A 375 13.14 -0.46 19.26
CA MET A 375 12.47 0.85 19.32
C MET A 375 11.48 1.06 18.16
N TYR A 376 11.84 0.63 16.94
CA TYR A 376 10.95 0.69 15.77
C TYR A 376 9.77 -0.25 15.94
N TYR A 377 10.02 -1.49 16.34
CA TYR A 377 9.01 -2.52 16.52
C TYR A 377 7.99 -2.14 17.59
N ASP A 378 8.46 -1.76 18.78
CA ASP A 378 7.61 -1.42 19.91
C ASP A 378 6.66 -0.28 19.55
N PHE A 379 7.18 0.75 18.87
CA PHE A 379 6.35 1.87 18.46
C PHE A 379 5.33 1.47 17.37
N THR A 380 5.76 0.72 16.36
CA THR A 380 4.88 0.26 15.28
C THR A 380 3.76 -0.61 15.83
N SER A 381 4.11 -1.59 16.65
CA SER A 381 3.15 -2.46 17.33
C SER A 381 2.18 -1.67 18.20
N GLN A 382 2.69 -0.71 19.00
CA GLN A 382 1.85 0.12 19.87
C GLN A 382 0.81 0.91 19.09
N VAL A 383 1.21 1.61 18.03
CA VAL A 383 0.30 2.50 17.31
C VAL A 383 -0.72 1.73 16.48
N PHE A 384 -0.32 0.62 15.84
CA PHE A 384 -1.26 -0.16 15.03
C PHE A 384 -2.21 -1.02 15.87
N ASN A 385 -1.78 -1.57 17.00
CA ASN A 385 -2.69 -2.26 17.94
C ASN A 385 -3.69 -1.28 18.57
N TRP A 386 -3.28 -0.06 18.89
CA TRP A 386 -4.21 0.98 19.32
C TRP A 386 -5.21 1.31 18.18
N ARG A 387 -4.71 1.59 16.96
CA ARG A 387 -5.56 1.88 15.80
C ARG A 387 -6.58 0.77 15.55
N LYS A 388 -6.15 -0.49 15.60
CA LYS A 388 -7.01 -1.67 15.35
C LYS A 388 -8.30 -1.63 16.19
N ASN A 389 -8.23 -1.06 17.38
CA ASN A 389 -9.31 -0.98 18.35
C ASN A 389 -9.96 0.41 18.46
N GLU A 390 -9.66 1.34 17.56
CA GLU A 390 -10.13 2.72 17.63
C GLU A 390 -11.05 3.11 16.44
N PRO A 391 -12.37 2.87 16.56
CA PRO A 391 -13.33 3.16 15.48
C PRO A 391 -13.34 4.62 15.02
N VAL A 392 -12.97 5.56 15.90
CA VAL A 392 -12.90 6.98 15.53
C VAL A 392 -11.87 7.22 14.44
N ILE A 393 -10.77 6.47 14.45
CA ILE A 393 -9.76 6.54 13.39
C ILE A 393 -10.27 5.90 12.09
N HIS A 394 -11.08 4.83 12.18
CA HIS A 394 -11.58 4.13 10.99
C HIS A 394 -12.68 4.93 10.26
N TYR A 395 -13.63 5.49 11.00
CA TYR A 395 -14.89 6.02 10.45
C TYR A 395 -15.17 7.47 10.83
N GLY A 396 -14.33 8.09 11.67
CA GLY A 396 -14.53 9.45 12.13
C GLY A 396 -14.31 10.49 11.05
N ASN A 397 -14.98 11.63 11.20
CA ASN A 397 -14.72 12.81 10.39
C ASN A 397 -13.33 13.38 10.69
N THR A 398 -12.82 14.19 9.78
CA THR A 398 -11.54 14.89 9.93
C THR A 398 -11.77 16.40 10.02
N MET A 399 -11.07 17.05 10.94
CA MET A 399 -10.84 18.49 10.94
C MET A 399 -9.34 18.73 11.13
N HIS A 400 -8.72 19.54 10.29
CA HIS A 400 -7.30 19.80 10.39
C HIS A 400 -6.99 21.29 10.38
N TYR A 401 -5.89 21.65 10.99
CA TYR A 401 -5.41 23.02 11.06
C TYR A 401 -4.12 23.16 10.27
N SER A 402 -3.98 24.27 9.52
CA SER A 402 -2.74 24.50 8.77
C SER A 402 -1.53 24.41 9.70
N PRO A 403 -0.45 23.74 9.29
CA PRO A 403 0.75 23.63 10.10
C PRO A 403 1.34 24.97 10.50
N LYS A 404 1.93 25.03 11.69
CA LYS A 404 2.64 26.20 12.19
C LYS A 404 3.93 25.74 12.86
N ASN A 405 5.06 26.31 12.50
CA ASN A 405 6.38 25.93 13.03
C ASN A 405 6.65 24.42 12.93
N GLU A 406 6.35 23.80 11.82
CA GLU A 406 6.44 22.35 11.60
C GLU A 406 5.57 21.50 12.56
N VAL A 407 4.59 22.09 13.22
CA VAL A 407 3.60 21.36 14.01
C VAL A 407 2.32 21.24 13.21
N TYR A 408 1.92 20.01 12.90
CA TYR A 408 0.66 19.70 12.27
C TYR A 408 -0.30 19.10 13.27
N THR A 409 -1.49 19.70 13.38
CA THR A 409 -2.54 19.27 14.30
C THR A 409 -3.83 18.99 13.51
N TYR A 410 -4.39 17.83 13.75
CA TYR A 410 -5.70 17.45 13.21
C TYR A 410 -6.49 16.62 14.20
N PHE A 411 -7.77 16.48 13.91
CA PHE A 411 -8.74 15.77 14.74
C PHE A 411 -9.45 14.72 13.90
N ARG A 412 -9.60 13.53 14.49
CA ARG A 412 -10.54 12.51 14.04
C ARG A 412 -11.66 12.48 15.07
N PHE A 413 -12.93 12.47 14.63
CA PHE A 413 -14.01 12.56 15.59
C PHE A 413 -15.31 11.94 15.08
N THR A 414 -16.07 11.43 16.04
CA THR A 414 -17.48 11.03 15.92
C THR A 414 -18.34 11.91 16.83
N LYS A 415 -19.63 11.61 16.95
CA LYS A 415 -20.52 12.30 17.91
C LYS A 415 -20.12 12.09 19.38
N ASP A 416 -19.42 11.00 19.69
CA ASP A 416 -19.15 10.60 21.07
C ASP A 416 -17.69 10.83 21.50
N LYS A 417 -16.74 10.68 20.60
CA LYS A 417 -15.30 10.69 20.88
C LYS A 417 -14.51 11.51 19.87
N THR A 418 -13.54 12.24 20.35
CA THR A 418 -12.57 13.00 19.56
C THR A 418 -11.16 12.53 19.88
N ILE A 419 -10.36 12.33 18.85
CA ILE A 419 -8.92 12.09 18.91
C ILE A 419 -8.21 13.29 18.30
N MET A 420 -7.41 13.99 19.07
CA MET A 420 -6.51 15.06 18.63
C MET A 420 -5.13 14.45 18.38
N VAL A 421 -4.61 14.64 17.18
CA VAL A 421 -3.26 14.22 16.79
C VAL A 421 -2.39 15.45 16.60
N VAL A 422 -1.23 15.46 17.24
CA VAL A 422 -0.22 16.52 17.13
C VAL A 422 1.08 15.89 16.67
N LEU A 423 1.58 16.34 15.54
CA LEU A 423 2.85 15.93 14.95
C LEU A 423 3.81 17.12 15.00
N ASN A 424 4.84 17.06 15.83
CA ASN A 424 5.88 18.08 15.89
C ASN A 424 7.12 17.60 15.12
N ALA A 425 7.27 18.01 13.86
CA ALA A 425 8.44 17.73 13.05
C ALA A 425 9.58 18.77 13.21
N ASN A 426 9.40 19.75 14.10
CA ASN A 426 10.42 20.74 14.41
C ASN A 426 11.58 20.08 15.17
N LYS A 427 12.79 20.61 14.98
CA LYS A 427 13.99 20.22 15.72
C LYS A 427 14.00 20.72 17.17
N GLU A 428 13.03 21.57 17.53
CA GLU A 428 12.85 22.15 18.85
C GLU A 428 11.48 21.83 19.42
N ALA A 429 11.37 21.84 20.73
CA ALA A 429 10.07 21.73 21.40
C ALA A 429 9.17 22.91 21.02
N GLN A 430 7.90 22.63 20.80
CA GLN A 430 6.91 23.64 20.43
C GLN A 430 5.79 23.69 21.47
N THR A 431 5.29 24.90 21.74
CA THR A 431 4.16 25.10 22.65
C THR A 431 2.88 25.31 21.88
N LEU A 432 1.88 24.47 22.15
CA LEU A 432 0.53 24.59 21.61
C LEU A 432 -0.34 25.43 22.53
N ASP A 433 -0.95 26.45 21.97
CA ASP A 433 -2.06 27.16 22.61
C ASP A 433 -3.38 26.56 22.16
N PHE A 434 -4.12 25.94 23.06
CA PHE A 434 -5.39 25.28 22.76
C PHE A 434 -6.50 26.26 22.34
N SER A 435 -6.36 27.56 22.60
CA SER A 435 -7.31 28.58 22.11
C SER A 435 -7.46 28.57 20.60
N ARG A 436 -6.42 28.15 19.87
CA ARG A 436 -6.46 27.95 18.42
C ARG A 436 -7.43 26.85 17.99
N PHE A 437 -7.70 25.88 18.84
CA PHE A 437 -8.45 24.67 18.52
C PHE A 437 -9.84 24.66 19.16
N VAL A 438 -10.32 25.81 19.64
CA VAL A 438 -11.59 25.95 20.36
C VAL A 438 -12.80 25.45 19.55
N GLU A 439 -12.73 25.57 18.22
CA GLU A 439 -13.75 25.08 17.31
C GLU A 439 -14.00 23.55 17.44
N ARG A 440 -12.96 22.79 17.82
CA ARG A 440 -13.09 21.33 18.01
C ARG A 440 -13.03 20.88 19.46
N ILE A 441 -12.31 21.61 20.30
CA ILE A 441 -12.18 21.31 21.73
C ILE A 441 -13.41 21.82 22.52
N GLY A 442 -13.99 22.93 22.09
CA GLY A 442 -15.15 23.55 22.76
C GLY A 442 -14.87 23.85 24.22
N SER A 443 -15.75 23.39 25.11
CA SER A 443 -15.67 23.56 26.56
C SER A 443 -14.91 22.44 27.29
N VAL A 444 -14.35 21.46 26.56
CA VAL A 444 -13.62 20.34 27.18
C VAL A 444 -12.34 20.84 27.85
N LYS A 445 -12.13 20.45 29.09
CA LYS A 445 -11.02 20.97 29.91
C LYS A 445 -9.82 20.05 29.97
N SER A 446 -10.02 18.78 29.76
CA SER A 446 -8.94 17.77 29.75
C SER A 446 -9.22 16.63 28.77
N GLY A 447 -8.16 15.94 28.36
CA GLY A 447 -8.17 14.70 27.61
C GLY A 447 -7.14 13.75 28.17
N LYS A 448 -7.04 12.56 27.61
CA LYS A 448 -6.03 11.54 27.98
C LYS A 448 -5.06 11.29 26.83
N ASP A 449 -3.78 11.23 27.11
CA ASP A 449 -2.79 10.69 26.18
C ASP A 449 -3.08 9.20 25.96
N VAL A 450 -3.23 8.77 24.70
CA VAL A 450 -3.71 7.41 24.39
C VAL A 450 -2.70 6.30 24.69
N PHE A 451 -1.43 6.64 24.84
CA PHE A 451 -0.37 5.65 25.13
C PHE A 451 0.02 5.60 26.59
N THR A 452 -0.02 6.73 27.28
CA THR A 452 0.39 6.80 28.70
C THR A 452 -0.79 6.86 29.65
N GLU A 453 -2.02 7.03 29.14
CA GLU A 453 -3.26 7.24 29.92
C GLU A 453 -3.20 8.47 30.85
N THR A 454 -2.17 9.31 30.75
CA THR A 454 -2.00 10.52 31.57
C THR A 454 -3.02 11.57 31.14
N GLU A 455 -3.57 12.27 32.14
CA GLU A 455 -4.48 13.39 31.90
C GLU A 455 -3.70 14.61 31.39
N ILE A 456 -4.20 15.22 30.33
CA ILE A 456 -3.67 16.41 29.68
C ILE A 456 -4.70 17.53 29.79
N SER A 457 -4.31 18.67 30.41
CA SER A 457 -5.13 19.87 30.44
C SER A 457 -5.25 20.47 29.03
N LEU A 458 -6.48 20.73 28.56
CA LEU A 458 -6.78 21.42 27.31
C LEU A 458 -7.04 22.93 27.50
N THR A 459 -6.85 23.43 28.75
CA THR A 459 -7.02 24.85 29.13
C THR A 459 -5.70 25.57 29.41
N LYS A 460 -4.59 24.84 29.37
CA LYS A 460 -3.23 25.38 29.57
C LYS A 460 -2.37 24.99 28.36
N PRO A 461 -1.39 25.84 27.96
CA PRO A 461 -0.49 25.50 26.89
C PRO A 461 0.20 24.14 27.11
N LEU A 462 0.35 23.36 26.05
CA LEU A 462 1.02 22.05 26.05
C LEU A 462 2.35 22.16 25.31
N THR A 463 3.45 21.80 25.96
CA THR A 463 4.73 21.65 25.27
C THR A 463 4.85 20.25 24.67
N VAL A 464 5.11 20.20 23.37
CA VAL A 464 5.38 18.98 22.60
C VAL A 464 6.86 18.97 22.23
N SER A 465 7.56 17.94 22.67
CA SER A 465 9.02 17.82 22.47
C SER A 465 9.39 17.86 20.97
N ALA A 466 10.65 18.17 20.68
CA ALA A 466 11.19 18.09 19.32
C ALA A 466 10.97 16.70 18.72
N LYS A 467 10.68 16.63 17.42
CA LYS A 467 10.52 15.38 16.67
C LYS A 467 9.69 14.33 17.43
N SER A 468 8.50 14.72 17.85
CA SER A 468 7.64 13.87 18.66
C SER A 468 6.16 13.99 18.31
N ILE A 469 5.37 13.08 18.86
CA ILE A 469 3.93 13.04 18.65
C ILE A 469 3.16 13.17 19.98
N LYS A 470 1.90 13.61 19.87
CA LYS A 470 0.90 13.49 20.94
C LYS A 470 -0.42 13.06 20.32
N ILE A 471 -1.05 12.07 20.92
CA ILE A 471 -2.39 11.64 20.56
C ILE A 471 -3.26 11.74 21.81
N ILE A 472 -4.26 12.61 21.77
CA ILE A 472 -5.08 12.95 22.94
C ILE A 472 -6.53 12.57 22.65
N SER A 473 -7.10 11.74 23.51
CA SER A 473 -8.50 11.32 23.45
C SER A 473 -9.36 12.09 24.43
N PHE A 474 -10.53 12.53 24.00
CA PHE A 474 -11.54 13.15 24.87
C PHE A 474 -12.97 12.96 24.31
N LYS A 475 -13.96 13.21 25.15
CA LYS A 475 -15.36 13.18 24.74
C LYS A 475 -15.66 14.33 23.78
N THR A 476 -16.32 14.06 22.69
CA THR A 476 -16.71 15.12 21.74
C THR A 476 -17.63 16.15 22.44
N PRO A 477 -17.29 17.45 22.38
CA PRO A 477 -18.16 18.47 22.93
C PRO A 477 -19.49 18.49 22.18
N GLN A 478 -20.57 18.71 22.92
CA GLN A 478 -21.85 19.07 22.32
C GLN A 478 -21.75 20.53 21.88
N ILE A 479 -21.81 20.76 20.59
CA ILE A 479 -21.79 22.08 19.96
C ILE A 479 -23.23 22.58 19.83
#